data_2f51a9da17dad4d1023fe5a9e7c41b31
#
_entry.id   2f51a9da17dad4d1023fe5a9e7c41b31
#
_cell.length_a   1.000
_cell.length_b   1.000
_cell.length_c   1.000
_cell.angle_alpha   90.00
_cell.angle_beta   90.00
_cell.angle_gamma   90.00
#
_symmetry.space_group_name_H-M   'P 1'
#
loop_
_entity.id
_entity.type
_entity.pdbx_description
1 polymer ?
#
loop_
_entity_poly.entity_id
_entity_poly.type
_entity_poly.pdbx_seq_one_letter_code
_entity_poly.pdbx_strand_id
1 'polypeptide(L)'
;KLVQRFADIARGRSDPAWGKRLRARRKQLEREKAQAVERPTLGPSGIKPDFRTEGSRADIALQLRGYSKAFGERRLFDAVDLLVSCGERVALVGPNGCGKTSLLRDVIEQGDWQNATIRVGPSLTIGYCAQQQEVLRADRRVADEVMSLGVARRDAYGILARFLFSRDDMNKRVGDLSGGERNRLQLARLMVDRPNFLILDEPTNHLDILAREAVEDALGDYQGTLLVVSHDRYFLDKIVERVVEVRDRRLHSYTGGFTEFWEARRRISRTSGRIATRAKVRERAARGRSAPTAVLEKQIGELERDKVSLEGRMENAFRHRNRREARRLAAELEQLQERLDRLYQEWLAASE
;
A
#
# COMPACT_ATOMS: atom_id res chain seq x y z
N LYS A 1 12.63 1.42 -18.53
CA LYS A 1 13.34 0.67 -17.46
C LYS A 1 12.76 -0.74 -17.26
N LEU A 2 11.43 -0.92 -17.19
CA LEU A 2 10.77 -2.23 -17.01
C LEU A 2 11.05 -3.19 -18.18
N VAL A 3 10.96 -2.72 -19.44
CA VAL A 3 11.23 -3.53 -20.63
C VAL A 3 12.69 -4.00 -20.69
N GLN A 4 13.63 -3.19 -20.21
CA GLN A 4 15.04 -3.54 -20.11
C GLN A 4 15.27 -4.67 -19.09
N ARG A 5 14.62 -4.59 -17.93
CA ARG A 5 14.62 -5.65 -16.89
C ARG A 5 14.06 -6.97 -17.40
N PHE A 6 12.93 -6.93 -18.13
CA PHE A 6 12.35 -8.13 -18.73
C PHE A 6 13.23 -8.73 -19.85
N ALA A 7 13.96 -7.90 -20.59
CA ALA A 7 14.91 -8.38 -21.60
C ALA A 7 16.12 -9.08 -20.96
N ASP A 8 16.55 -8.64 -19.80
CA ASP A 8 17.67 -9.25 -19.05
C ASP A 8 17.27 -10.58 -18.40
N ILE A 9 16.02 -10.68 -17.91
CA ILE A 9 15.44 -11.93 -17.39
C ILE A 9 15.19 -12.95 -18.51
N ALA A 10 14.83 -12.51 -19.72
CA ALA A 10 14.56 -13.38 -20.86
C ALA A 10 15.84 -13.96 -21.47
N ARG A 11 17.00 -13.31 -21.31
CA ARG A 11 18.30 -13.85 -21.76
C ARG A 11 18.78 -15.07 -20.97
N GLY A 12 18.24 -15.28 -19.77
CA GLY A 12 18.57 -16.41 -18.89
C GLY A 12 17.59 -17.59 -18.92
N ARG A 13 16.50 -17.54 -19.70
CA ARG A 13 15.47 -18.59 -19.73
C ARG A 13 15.17 -19.05 -21.16
N SER A 14 15.41 -20.34 -21.44
CA SER A 14 15.11 -21.01 -22.72
C SER A 14 13.63 -21.40 -22.88
N ASP A 15 12.66 -20.59 -22.45
CA ASP A 15 11.24 -20.88 -22.59
C ASP A 15 10.64 -20.14 -23.80
N PRO A 16 10.21 -20.84 -24.88
CA PRO A 16 9.65 -20.23 -26.08
C PRO A 16 8.37 -19.43 -25.84
N ALA A 17 7.60 -19.76 -24.80
CA ALA A 17 6.35 -19.05 -24.47
C ALA A 17 6.65 -17.63 -23.95
N TRP A 18 7.76 -17.42 -23.27
CA TRP A 18 8.20 -16.12 -22.79
C TRP A 18 8.63 -15.19 -23.94
N GLY A 19 9.31 -15.73 -24.94
CA GLY A 19 9.70 -14.98 -26.15
C GLY A 19 8.48 -14.46 -26.94
N LYS A 20 7.37 -15.22 -26.99
CA LYS A 20 6.10 -14.79 -27.61
C LYS A 20 5.44 -13.67 -26.81
N ARG A 21 5.38 -13.78 -25.48
CA ARG A 21 4.80 -12.74 -24.58
C ARG A 21 5.59 -11.43 -24.65
N LEU A 22 6.92 -11.49 -24.69
CA LEU A 22 7.78 -10.30 -24.80
C LEU A 22 7.58 -9.58 -26.13
N ARG A 23 7.47 -10.32 -27.24
CA ARG A 23 7.19 -9.76 -28.57
C ARG A 23 5.79 -9.12 -28.63
N ALA A 24 4.78 -9.75 -28.07
CA ALA A 24 3.42 -9.20 -27.99
C ALA A 24 3.39 -7.89 -27.19
N ARG A 25 4.08 -7.84 -26.06
CA ARG A 25 4.16 -6.64 -25.21
C ARG A 25 4.95 -5.50 -25.86
N ARG A 26 6.06 -5.80 -26.57
CA ARG A 26 6.78 -4.79 -27.36
C ARG A 26 5.89 -4.20 -28.45
N LYS A 27 5.16 -5.04 -29.19
CA LYS A 27 4.25 -4.58 -30.26
C LYS A 27 3.10 -3.73 -29.71
N GLN A 28 2.61 -4.05 -28.51
CA GLN A 28 1.61 -3.24 -27.81
C GLN A 28 2.17 -1.87 -27.39
N LEU A 29 3.37 -1.84 -26.82
CA LEU A 29 4.06 -0.60 -26.41
C LEU A 29 4.42 0.29 -27.60
N GLU A 30 4.77 -0.29 -28.75
CA GLU A 30 5.00 0.45 -29.99
C GLU A 30 3.71 1.05 -30.55
N ARG A 31 2.58 0.33 -30.44
CA ARG A 31 1.26 0.87 -30.80
C ARG A 31 0.83 2.00 -29.87
N GLU A 32 1.01 1.85 -28.55
CA GLU A 32 0.72 2.90 -27.57
C GLU A 32 1.60 4.14 -27.79
N LYS A 33 2.89 3.97 -28.15
CA LYS A 33 3.80 5.06 -28.51
C LYS A 33 3.40 5.74 -29.83
N ALA A 34 2.94 4.98 -30.82
CA ALA A 34 2.48 5.53 -32.11
C ALA A 34 1.12 6.25 -32.01
N GLN A 35 0.32 5.94 -31.00
CA GLN A 35 -0.96 6.62 -30.68
C GLN A 35 -0.79 7.77 -29.68
N ALA A 36 0.38 7.91 -29.04
CA ALA A 36 0.67 9.04 -28.17
C ALA A 36 0.76 10.31 -29.03
N VAL A 37 -0.24 11.16 -28.93
CA VAL A 37 -0.23 12.51 -29.53
C VAL A 37 0.99 13.23 -28.98
N GLU A 38 1.90 13.67 -29.87
CA GLU A 38 3.03 14.51 -29.50
C GLU A 38 2.54 15.75 -28.79
N ARG A 39 2.92 15.94 -27.54
CA ARG A 39 2.65 17.19 -26.83
C ARG A 39 3.42 18.31 -27.55
N PRO A 40 2.77 19.42 -27.95
CA PRO A 40 3.50 20.53 -28.54
C PRO A 40 4.56 21.01 -27.57
N THR A 41 5.81 21.02 -28.02
CA THR A 41 6.93 21.65 -27.31
C THR A 41 6.72 23.15 -27.31
N LEU A 42 6.15 23.69 -26.24
CA LEU A 42 6.16 25.14 -26.00
C LEU A 42 7.56 25.54 -25.62
N GLY A 43 8.15 26.44 -26.44
CA GLY A 43 9.46 27.03 -26.24
C GLY A 43 9.56 27.83 -24.94
N PRO A 44 10.78 28.27 -24.55
CA PRO A 44 11.03 28.91 -23.27
C PRO A 44 10.63 30.38 -23.31
N SER A 45 9.43 30.70 -22.90
CA SER A 45 9.13 32.09 -22.47
C SER A 45 7.85 32.17 -21.65
N GLY A 46 8.04 32.52 -20.39
CA GLY A 46 7.25 33.47 -19.68
C GLY A 46 5.84 33.09 -19.26
N ILE A 47 5.60 33.27 -17.97
CA ILE A 47 4.30 33.25 -17.28
C ILE A 47 3.76 31.81 -17.12
N LYS A 48 4.12 31.19 -16.03
CA LYS A 48 3.33 30.12 -15.44
C LYS A 48 2.10 30.77 -14.83
N PRO A 49 0.91 30.69 -15.46
CA PRO A 49 -0.30 31.01 -14.74
C PRO A 49 -0.44 29.92 -13.68
N ASP A 50 -0.31 30.30 -12.42
CA ASP A 50 -0.66 29.45 -11.30
C ASP A 50 -2.20 29.37 -11.23
N PHE A 51 -2.78 28.69 -12.22
CA PHE A 51 -4.17 28.27 -12.16
C PHE A 51 -4.23 27.08 -11.21
N ARG A 52 -4.20 27.36 -9.92
CA ARG A 52 -4.89 26.51 -8.94
C ARG A 52 -6.39 26.66 -9.19
N THR A 53 -6.87 26.15 -10.31
CA THR A 53 -8.27 25.84 -10.45
C THR A 53 -8.57 24.79 -9.37
N GLU A 54 -9.49 25.09 -8.47
CA GLU A 54 -10.11 24.06 -7.64
C GLU A 54 -10.50 22.94 -8.62
N GLY A 55 -9.87 21.73 -8.46
CA GLY A 55 -10.07 20.62 -9.38
C GLY A 55 -11.56 20.41 -9.59
N SER A 56 -11.95 20.07 -10.80
CA SER A 56 -13.35 19.75 -11.14
C SER A 56 -13.87 18.76 -10.10
N ARG A 57 -15.16 18.85 -9.73
CA ARG A 57 -15.80 17.90 -8.81
C ARG A 57 -15.57 16.44 -9.20
N ALA A 58 -15.36 16.17 -10.50
CA ALA A 58 -15.06 14.86 -11.03
C ALA A 58 -13.64 14.36 -10.70
N ASP A 59 -12.71 15.25 -10.34
CA ASP A 59 -11.30 14.92 -10.17
C ASP A 59 -10.90 14.69 -8.70
N ILE A 60 -11.78 15.06 -7.76
CA ILE A 60 -11.50 14.96 -6.31
C ILE A 60 -12.14 13.68 -5.76
N ALA A 61 -11.29 12.80 -5.22
CA ALA A 61 -11.75 11.64 -4.48
C ALA A 61 -11.98 11.96 -3.00
N LEU A 62 -10.98 12.56 -2.35
CA LEU A 62 -11.06 12.95 -0.95
C LEU A 62 -10.39 14.30 -0.76
N GLN A 63 -11.05 15.19 -0.04
CA GLN A 63 -10.47 16.45 0.41
C GLN A 63 -10.73 16.66 1.90
N LEU A 64 -9.64 16.78 2.65
CA LEU A 64 -9.67 17.27 4.03
C LEU A 64 -9.31 18.74 4.03
N ARG A 65 -10.08 19.56 4.77
CA ARG A 65 -9.84 21.01 4.96
C ARG A 65 -9.87 21.33 6.43
N GLY A 66 -8.72 21.68 7.02
CA GLY A 66 -8.61 22.02 8.43
C GLY A 66 -9.10 20.91 9.37
N TYR A 67 -8.98 19.63 8.94
CA TYR A 67 -9.45 18.51 9.73
C TYR A 67 -8.69 18.42 11.06
N SER A 68 -9.44 18.29 12.15
CA SER A 68 -8.90 18.14 13.50
C SER A 68 -9.62 17.01 14.22
N LYS A 69 -8.88 16.20 14.98
CA LYS A 69 -9.43 15.09 15.76
C LYS A 69 -8.73 15.00 17.11
N ALA A 70 -9.50 14.82 18.17
CA ALA A 70 -8.98 14.57 19.50
C ALA A 70 -9.81 13.50 20.22
N PHE A 71 -9.20 12.77 21.14
CA PHE A 71 -9.84 11.87 22.09
C PHE A 71 -9.47 12.32 23.51
N GLY A 72 -10.40 12.93 24.21
CA GLY A 72 -10.14 13.62 25.47
C GLY A 72 -9.09 14.72 25.27
N GLU A 73 -8.02 14.68 26.04
CA GLU A 73 -6.91 15.64 25.94
C GLU A 73 -5.92 15.32 24.80
N ARG A 74 -5.96 14.10 24.25
CA ARG A 74 -5.03 13.67 23.22
C ARG A 74 -5.47 14.13 21.83
N ARG A 75 -4.79 15.13 21.28
CA ARG A 75 -4.98 15.55 19.89
C ARG A 75 -4.24 14.59 18.95
N LEU A 76 -4.94 14.11 17.93
CA LEU A 76 -4.38 13.25 16.88
C LEU A 76 -4.06 14.06 15.62
N PHE A 77 -4.94 15.00 15.24
CA PHE A 77 -4.76 15.88 14.09
C PHE A 77 -5.06 17.33 14.48
N ASP A 78 -4.32 18.26 13.89
CA ASP A 78 -4.43 19.69 14.18
C ASP A 78 -4.52 20.47 12.87
N ALA A 79 -5.75 20.79 12.45
CA ALA A 79 -6.09 21.56 11.25
C ALA A 79 -5.32 21.06 10.00
N VAL A 80 -5.43 19.76 9.68
CA VAL A 80 -4.72 19.15 8.55
C VAL A 80 -5.51 19.25 7.27
N ASP A 81 -4.78 19.42 6.16
CA ASP A 81 -5.29 19.43 4.80
C ASP A 81 -4.74 18.24 4.02
N LEU A 82 -5.59 17.62 3.22
CA LEU A 82 -5.21 16.54 2.29
C LEU A 82 -6.10 16.60 1.06
N LEU A 83 -5.52 16.42 -0.11
CA LEU A 83 -6.25 16.24 -1.36
C LEU A 83 -5.82 14.90 -1.97
N VAL A 84 -6.78 14.04 -2.30
CA VAL A 84 -6.60 12.82 -3.08
C VAL A 84 -7.43 12.93 -4.33
N SER A 85 -6.78 12.76 -5.48
CA SER A 85 -7.43 12.81 -6.79
C SER A 85 -8.06 11.47 -7.17
N CYS A 86 -9.07 11.48 -8.04
CA CYS A 86 -9.64 10.26 -8.58
C CYS A 86 -8.57 9.44 -9.34
N GLY A 87 -8.55 8.14 -9.11
CA GLY A 87 -7.55 7.22 -9.68
C GLY A 87 -6.19 7.24 -8.99
N GLU A 88 -5.98 8.11 -7.99
CA GLU A 88 -4.72 8.18 -7.25
C GLU A 88 -4.60 7.03 -6.24
N ARG A 89 -3.37 6.54 -6.03
CA ARG A 89 -3.04 5.44 -5.11
C ARG A 89 -2.17 5.96 -3.99
N VAL A 90 -2.75 6.10 -2.81
CA VAL A 90 -2.13 6.78 -1.67
C VAL A 90 -1.98 5.83 -0.49
N ALA A 91 -0.77 5.76 0.09
CA ALA A 91 -0.55 5.15 1.40
C ALA A 91 -0.64 6.19 2.51
N LEU A 92 -1.30 5.83 3.61
CA LEU A 92 -1.28 6.60 4.85
C LEU A 92 -0.41 5.85 5.88
N VAL A 93 0.74 6.42 6.20
CA VAL A 93 1.73 5.82 7.12
C VAL A 93 1.94 6.67 8.36
N GLY A 94 2.44 6.07 9.42
CA GLY A 94 2.73 6.76 10.68
C GLY A 94 2.74 5.80 11.86
N PRO A 95 3.21 6.24 13.04
CA PRO A 95 3.30 5.40 14.24
C PRO A 95 1.94 4.84 14.69
N ASN A 96 1.99 3.78 15.50
CA ASN A 96 0.77 3.21 16.06
C ASN A 96 0.09 4.22 16.99
N GLY A 97 -1.25 4.33 16.85
CA GLY A 97 -2.04 5.25 17.64
C GLY A 97 -1.94 6.72 17.22
N CYS A 98 -1.33 7.06 16.06
CA CYS A 98 -1.32 8.44 15.54
C CYS A 98 -2.65 8.86 14.91
N GLY A 99 -3.63 7.94 14.77
CA GLY A 99 -4.97 8.28 14.30
C GLY A 99 -5.33 7.81 12.89
N LYS A 100 -4.52 6.98 12.23
CA LYS A 100 -4.78 6.50 10.85
C LYS A 100 -6.18 5.89 10.71
N THR A 101 -6.49 4.85 11.47
CA THR A 101 -7.81 4.20 11.48
C THR A 101 -8.95 5.15 11.85
N SER A 102 -8.70 6.09 12.77
CA SER A 102 -9.70 7.10 13.16
C SER A 102 -10.02 8.05 11.99
N LEU A 103 -9.00 8.47 11.26
CA LEU A 103 -9.18 9.29 10.05
C LEU A 103 -9.96 8.51 8.97
N LEU A 104 -9.61 7.23 8.72
CA LEU A 104 -10.34 6.41 7.76
C LEU A 104 -11.82 6.25 8.14
N ARG A 105 -12.11 6.01 9.41
CA ARG A 105 -13.50 5.93 9.90
C ARG A 105 -14.26 7.23 9.70
N ASP A 106 -13.68 8.37 10.07
CA ASP A 106 -14.32 9.66 9.87
C ASP A 106 -14.58 9.95 8.39
N VAL A 107 -13.68 9.55 7.48
CA VAL A 107 -13.90 9.66 6.03
C VAL A 107 -15.09 8.81 5.57
N ILE A 108 -15.27 7.61 6.12
CA ILE A 108 -16.36 6.71 5.75
C ILE A 108 -17.68 7.17 6.33
N GLU A 109 -17.70 7.61 7.60
CA GLU A 109 -18.91 7.96 8.33
C GLU A 109 -19.42 9.37 8.01
N GLN A 110 -18.51 10.32 7.79
CA GLN A 110 -18.82 11.74 7.66
C GLN A 110 -18.50 12.32 6.27
N GLY A 111 -17.84 11.53 5.42
CA GLY A 111 -17.43 11.96 4.08
C GLY A 111 -18.65 12.22 3.20
N ASP A 112 -18.88 13.49 2.87
CA ASP A 112 -19.91 13.95 1.93
C ASP A 112 -19.34 15.14 1.15
N TRP A 113 -19.82 15.33 -0.07
CA TRP A 113 -19.42 16.49 -0.88
C TRP A 113 -19.78 17.84 -0.23
N GLN A 114 -20.85 17.89 0.54
CA GLN A 114 -21.31 19.10 1.22
C GLN A 114 -20.61 19.33 2.56
N ASN A 115 -19.88 18.33 3.09
CA ASN A 115 -19.17 18.50 4.34
C ASN A 115 -18.02 19.52 4.18
N ALA A 116 -17.96 20.49 5.10
CA ALA A 116 -16.95 21.55 5.03
C ALA A 116 -15.52 21.04 5.27
N THR A 117 -15.37 19.98 6.08
CA THR A 117 -14.08 19.47 6.56
C THR A 117 -13.65 18.21 5.83
N ILE A 118 -14.56 17.26 5.57
CA ILE A 118 -14.29 15.97 4.93
C ILE A 118 -15.17 15.85 3.69
N ARG A 119 -14.62 16.17 2.53
CA ARG A 119 -15.33 16.07 1.25
C ARG A 119 -14.95 14.80 0.52
N VAL A 120 -15.95 14.02 0.12
CA VAL A 120 -15.80 12.86 -0.76
C VAL A 120 -16.51 13.15 -2.06
N GLY A 121 -15.91 12.77 -3.19
CA GLY A 121 -16.47 13.01 -4.52
C GLY A 121 -17.88 12.40 -4.65
N PRO A 122 -18.88 13.13 -5.21
CA PRO A 122 -20.28 12.71 -5.20
C PRO A 122 -20.56 11.48 -6.08
N SER A 123 -19.67 11.17 -7.01
CA SER A 123 -19.77 9.99 -7.90
C SER A 123 -19.03 8.77 -7.35
N LEU A 124 -18.47 8.86 -6.15
CA LEU A 124 -17.68 7.78 -5.59
C LEU A 124 -18.51 6.83 -4.74
N THR A 125 -18.27 5.55 -4.98
CA THR A 125 -18.74 4.44 -4.15
C THR A 125 -17.56 3.93 -3.35
N ILE A 126 -17.59 4.14 -2.02
CA ILE A 126 -16.52 3.72 -1.12
C ILE A 126 -16.66 2.23 -0.83
N GLY A 127 -15.57 1.47 -1.05
CA GLY A 127 -15.39 0.12 -0.52
C GLY A 127 -14.40 0.16 0.63
N TYR A 128 -14.79 -0.35 1.80
CA TYR A 128 -13.94 -0.35 2.99
C TYR A 128 -13.60 -1.75 3.47
N CYS A 129 -12.30 -2.00 3.63
CA CYS A 129 -11.79 -3.17 4.32
C CYS A 129 -11.27 -2.75 5.69
N ALA A 130 -12.04 -3.06 6.74
CA ALA A 130 -11.67 -2.78 8.12
C ALA A 130 -10.67 -3.82 8.64
N GLN A 131 -9.84 -3.41 9.59
CA GLN A 131 -8.96 -4.31 10.33
C GLN A 131 -9.75 -5.37 11.12
N GLN A 132 -10.98 -5.08 11.56
CA GLN A 132 -11.90 -6.02 12.20
C GLN A 132 -13.03 -6.40 11.22
N GLN A 133 -13.30 -7.69 11.12
CA GLN A 133 -14.13 -8.32 10.06
C GLN A 133 -15.64 -8.30 10.41
N GLU A 134 -16.21 -7.13 10.67
CA GLU A 134 -17.59 -7.00 11.15
C GLU A 134 -18.68 -7.26 10.08
N VAL A 135 -18.30 -7.40 8.81
CA VAL A 135 -19.27 -7.44 7.68
C VAL A 135 -19.65 -8.85 7.25
N LEU A 136 -18.88 -9.88 7.65
CA LEU A 136 -19.08 -11.25 7.20
C LEU A 136 -20.08 -12.01 8.10
N ARG A 137 -21.03 -12.71 7.49
CA ARG A 137 -21.99 -13.56 8.23
C ARG A 137 -21.39 -14.93 8.50
N ALA A 138 -21.10 -15.21 9.78
CA ALA A 138 -20.45 -16.45 10.22
C ALA A 138 -21.23 -17.73 9.90
N ASP A 139 -22.54 -17.65 9.81
CA ASP A 139 -23.46 -18.77 9.54
C ASP A 139 -23.55 -19.17 8.08
N ARG A 140 -23.14 -18.30 7.14
CA ARG A 140 -23.17 -18.56 5.70
C ARG A 140 -21.97 -19.37 5.22
N ARG A 141 -22.14 -20.03 4.07
CA ARG A 141 -21.00 -20.60 3.35
C ARG A 141 -20.24 -19.52 2.61
N VAL A 142 -18.96 -19.72 2.40
CA VAL A 142 -18.06 -18.79 1.68
C VAL A 142 -18.64 -18.42 0.29
N ALA A 143 -19.08 -19.41 -0.49
CA ALA A 143 -19.66 -19.14 -1.80
C ALA A 143 -21.00 -18.38 -1.70
N ASP A 144 -21.85 -18.71 -0.72
CA ASP A 144 -23.17 -18.08 -0.54
C ASP A 144 -22.99 -16.61 -0.09
N GLU A 145 -21.94 -16.33 0.70
CA GLU A 145 -21.61 -14.98 1.14
C GLU A 145 -21.29 -14.05 -0.05
N VAL A 146 -20.56 -14.54 -1.05
CA VAL A 146 -20.27 -13.79 -2.27
C VAL A 146 -21.48 -13.74 -3.20
N MET A 147 -22.19 -14.83 -3.37
CA MET A 147 -23.42 -14.88 -4.20
C MET A 147 -24.53 -13.98 -3.67
N SER A 148 -24.58 -13.71 -2.37
CA SER A 148 -25.56 -12.78 -1.78
C SER A 148 -25.44 -11.32 -2.28
N LEU A 149 -24.36 -11.00 -2.96
CA LEU A 149 -24.13 -9.71 -3.62
C LEU A 149 -24.73 -9.65 -5.04
N GLY A 150 -25.52 -10.66 -5.44
CA GLY A 150 -26.23 -10.66 -6.72
C GLY A 150 -25.41 -11.18 -7.91
N VAL A 151 -24.23 -11.76 -7.68
CA VAL A 151 -23.40 -12.33 -8.75
C VAL A 151 -23.78 -13.78 -9.05
N ALA A 152 -23.64 -14.18 -10.31
CA ALA A 152 -23.87 -15.56 -10.72
C ALA A 152 -22.85 -16.49 -10.04
N ARG A 153 -23.26 -17.73 -9.77
CA ARG A 153 -22.41 -18.75 -9.13
C ARG A 153 -21.06 -18.91 -9.82
N ARG A 154 -21.02 -18.90 -11.14
CA ARG A 154 -19.79 -19.03 -11.93
C ARG A 154 -18.81 -17.91 -11.61
N ASP A 155 -19.29 -16.69 -11.53
CA ASP A 155 -18.48 -15.50 -11.30
C ASP A 155 -17.99 -15.44 -9.84
N ALA A 156 -18.87 -15.78 -8.87
CA ALA A 156 -18.52 -15.91 -7.48
C ALA A 156 -17.37 -16.92 -7.27
N TYR A 157 -17.45 -18.10 -7.91
CA TYR A 157 -16.39 -19.10 -7.85
C TYR A 157 -15.10 -18.63 -8.53
N GLY A 158 -15.19 -17.89 -9.63
CA GLY A 158 -14.05 -17.30 -10.32
C GLY A 158 -13.33 -16.27 -9.46
N ILE A 159 -14.08 -15.40 -8.79
CA ILE A 159 -13.53 -14.40 -7.87
C ILE A 159 -12.85 -15.08 -6.67
N LEU A 160 -13.55 -16.01 -6.01
CA LEU A 160 -13.00 -16.74 -4.87
C LEU A 160 -11.71 -17.50 -5.22
N ALA A 161 -11.63 -18.09 -6.41
CA ALA A 161 -10.43 -18.79 -6.87
C ALA A 161 -9.23 -17.83 -7.04
N ARG A 162 -9.45 -16.57 -7.47
CA ARG A 162 -8.39 -15.54 -7.52
C ARG A 162 -7.85 -15.22 -6.13
N PHE A 163 -8.68 -15.31 -5.10
CA PHE A 163 -8.29 -15.15 -3.69
C PHE A 163 -7.90 -16.48 -3.02
N LEU A 164 -7.49 -17.47 -3.80
CA LEU A 164 -6.95 -18.76 -3.36
C LEU A 164 -7.93 -19.62 -2.52
N PHE A 165 -9.24 -19.49 -2.74
CA PHE A 165 -10.21 -20.42 -2.17
C PHE A 165 -10.34 -21.66 -3.06
N SER A 166 -10.09 -22.84 -2.49
CA SER A 166 -10.35 -24.11 -3.16
C SER A 166 -11.86 -24.39 -3.23
N ARG A 167 -12.27 -25.38 -4.03
CA ARG A 167 -13.69 -25.81 -4.08
C ARG A 167 -14.21 -26.27 -2.72
N ASP A 168 -13.37 -26.92 -1.92
CA ASP A 168 -13.73 -27.38 -0.60
C ASP A 168 -13.89 -26.21 0.37
N ASP A 169 -13.01 -25.20 0.29
CA ASP A 169 -13.10 -23.99 1.10
C ASP A 169 -14.38 -23.18 0.81
N MET A 170 -14.82 -23.17 -0.45
CA MET A 170 -16.05 -22.46 -0.85
C MET A 170 -17.33 -23.04 -0.18
N ASN A 171 -17.27 -24.29 0.26
CA ASN A 171 -18.36 -24.96 0.98
C ASN A 171 -18.27 -24.81 2.50
N LYS A 172 -17.14 -24.37 3.06
CA LYS A 172 -16.99 -24.11 4.49
C LYS A 172 -17.89 -22.96 4.95
N ARG A 173 -18.23 -22.94 6.23
CA ARG A 173 -18.87 -21.78 6.84
C ARG A 173 -17.84 -20.67 7.05
N VAL A 174 -18.28 -19.43 6.91
CA VAL A 174 -17.44 -18.25 7.16
C VAL A 174 -16.90 -18.25 8.59
N GLY A 175 -17.68 -18.75 9.56
CA GLY A 175 -17.26 -18.87 10.96
C GLY A 175 -16.09 -19.84 11.18
N ASP A 176 -15.89 -20.83 10.28
CA ASP A 176 -14.83 -21.83 10.39
C ASP A 176 -13.51 -21.36 9.73
N LEU A 177 -13.52 -20.21 9.07
CA LEU A 177 -12.35 -19.65 8.41
C LEU A 177 -11.35 -19.09 9.44
N SER A 178 -10.06 -19.23 9.12
CA SER A 178 -8.97 -18.50 9.80
C SER A 178 -9.08 -16.99 9.58
N GLY A 179 -8.36 -16.21 10.38
CA GLY A 179 -8.32 -14.74 10.23
C GLY A 179 -7.86 -14.30 8.82
N GLY A 180 -6.84 -14.95 8.28
CA GLY A 180 -6.34 -14.67 6.93
C GLY A 180 -7.34 -15.06 5.83
N GLU A 181 -8.03 -16.21 5.95
CA GLU A 181 -9.08 -16.60 5.01
C GLU A 181 -10.27 -15.64 5.05
N ARG A 182 -10.67 -15.15 6.23
CA ARG A 182 -11.73 -14.15 6.35
C ARG A 182 -11.33 -12.83 5.71
N ASN A 183 -10.08 -12.39 5.86
CA ASN A 183 -9.58 -11.17 5.22
C ASN A 183 -9.62 -11.30 3.70
N ARG A 184 -9.18 -12.44 3.14
CA ARG A 184 -9.28 -12.72 1.70
C ARG A 184 -10.74 -12.72 1.21
N LEU A 185 -11.66 -13.28 1.98
CA LEU A 185 -13.10 -13.29 1.65
C LEU A 185 -13.68 -11.87 1.64
N GLN A 186 -13.29 -11.04 2.60
CA GLN A 186 -13.71 -9.63 2.65
C GLN A 186 -13.22 -8.86 1.43
N LEU A 187 -11.97 -9.04 1.02
CA LEU A 187 -11.43 -8.43 -0.20
C LEU A 187 -12.12 -8.96 -1.45
N ALA A 188 -12.40 -10.26 -1.53
CA ALA A 188 -13.15 -10.86 -2.63
C ALA A 188 -14.57 -10.25 -2.75
N ARG A 189 -15.26 -10.01 -1.64
CA ARG A 189 -16.55 -9.30 -1.63
C ARG A 189 -16.44 -7.87 -2.17
N LEU A 190 -15.45 -7.12 -1.70
CA LEU A 190 -15.22 -5.76 -2.18
C LEU A 190 -14.99 -5.69 -3.70
N MET A 191 -14.32 -6.70 -4.27
CA MET A 191 -14.15 -6.78 -5.73
C MET A 191 -15.46 -7.03 -6.48
N VAL A 192 -16.46 -7.65 -5.85
CA VAL A 192 -17.81 -7.83 -6.42
C VAL A 192 -18.57 -6.51 -6.46
N ASP A 193 -18.51 -5.73 -5.39
CA ASP A 193 -19.23 -4.44 -5.29
C ASP A 193 -18.66 -3.38 -6.24
N ARG A 194 -17.48 -3.61 -6.83
CA ARG A 194 -16.81 -2.73 -7.78
C ARG A 194 -16.76 -1.27 -7.35
N PRO A 195 -16.36 -0.98 -6.11
CA PRO A 195 -16.23 0.40 -5.67
C PRO A 195 -15.19 1.11 -6.54
N ASN A 196 -15.35 2.42 -6.73
CA ASN A 196 -14.37 3.24 -7.44
C ASN A 196 -13.43 4.02 -6.49
N PHE A 197 -13.68 3.91 -5.17
CA PHE A 197 -12.77 4.37 -4.12
C PHE A 197 -12.61 3.29 -3.05
N LEU A 198 -11.42 2.65 -3.00
CA LEU A 198 -11.08 1.65 -2.00
C LEU A 198 -10.33 2.27 -0.83
N ILE A 199 -10.79 2.00 0.37
CA ILE A 199 -10.11 2.34 1.63
C ILE A 199 -9.77 1.03 2.33
N LEU A 200 -8.47 0.77 2.52
CA LEU A 200 -7.97 -0.48 3.10
C LEU A 200 -7.18 -0.20 4.37
N ASP A 201 -7.58 -0.82 5.48
CA ASP A 201 -6.88 -0.72 6.77
C ASP A 201 -6.20 -2.06 7.09
N GLU A 202 -4.87 -2.12 6.90
CA GLU A 202 -4.01 -3.30 7.08
C GLU A 202 -4.48 -4.55 6.29
N PRO A 203 -4.66 -4.45 4.95
CA PRO A 203 -5.26 -5.53 4.16
C PRO A 203 -4.39 -6.79 4.07
N THR A 204 -3.10 -6.70 4.38
CA THR A 204 -2.15 -7.81 4.32
C THR A 204 -1.92 -8.50 5.66
N ASN A 205 -2.53 -8.00 6.74
CA ASN A 205 -2.41 -8.59 8.07
C ASN A 205 -2.94 -10.03 8.10
N HIS A 206 -2.17 -10.92 8.74
CA HIS A 206 -2.48 -12.36 8.89
C HIS A 206 -2.56 -13.13 7.56
N LEU A 207 -2.06 -12.57 6.45
CA LEU A 207 -1.96 -13.27 5.17
C LEU A 207 -0.60 -13.97 5.05
N ASP A 208 -0.62 -15.21 4.57
CA ASP A 208 0.57 -15.90 4.11
C ASP A 208 1.11 -15.25 2.82
N ILE A 209 2.30 -15.64 2.39
CA ILE A 209 2.97 -15.04 1.22
C ILE A 209 2.12 -15.19 -0.05
N LEU A 210 1.53 -16.37 -0.28
CA LEU A 210 0.73 -16.62 -1.48
C LEU A 210 -0.56 -15.79 -1.49
N ALA A 211 -1.21 -15.67 -0.32
CA ALA A 211 -2.40 -14.85 -0.18
C ALA A 211 -2.10 -13.36 -0.37
N ARG A 212 -0.94 -12.90 0.11
CA ARG A 212 -0.47 -11.52 -0.10
C ARG A 212 -0.24 -11.23 -1.58
N GLU A 213 0.45 -12.12 -2.29
CA GLU A 213 0.66 -11.99 -3.74
C GLU A 213 -0.68 -11.93 -4.50
N ALA A 214 -1.65 -12.77 -4.13
CA ALA A 214 -2.98 -12.73 -4.75
C ALA A 214 -3.71 -11.40 -4.52
N VAL A 215 -3.57 -10.80 -3.35
CA VAL A 215 -4.13 -9.46 -3.04
C VAL A 215 -3.38 -8.37 -3.81
N GLU A 216 -2.05 -8.44 -3.89
CA GLU A 216 -1.23 -7.53 -4.69
C GLU A 216 -1.63 -7.54 -6.16
N ASP A 217 -1.80 -8.73 -6.74
CA ASP A 217 -2.24 -8.89 -8.14
C ASP A 217 -3.65 -8.33 -8.36
N ALA A 218 -4.59 -8.62 -7.44
CA ALA A 218 -5.95 -8.11 -7.54
C ALA A 218 -6.01 -6.58 -7.44
N LEU A 219 -5.23 -5.97 -6.54
CA LEU A 219 -5.13 -4.52 -6.40
C LEU A 219 -4.31 -3.88 -7.52
N GLY A 220 -3.35 -4.61 -8.11
CA GLY A 220 -2.61 -4.17 -9.29
C GLY A 220 -3.52 -3.92 -10.51
N ASP A 221 -4.53 -4.77 -10.68
CA ASP A 221 -5.54 -4.68 -11.74
C ASP A 221 -6.62 -3.61 -11.46
N TYR A 222 -6.75 -3.15 -10.21
CA TYR A 222 -7.77 -2.17 -9.83
C TYR A 222 -7.46 -0.78 -10.39
N GLN A 223 -8.44 -0.15 -11.05
CA GLN A 223 -8.29 1.13 -11.75
C GLN A 223 -8.88 2.33 -10.99
N GLY A 224 -9.49 2.10 -9.83
CA GLY A 224 -10.09 3.17 -9.02
C GLY A 224 -9.07 3.85 -8.08
N THR A 225 -9.59 4.75 -7.28
CA THR A 225 -8.82 5.44 -6.23
C THR A 225 -8.54 4.50 -5.07
N LEU A 226 -7.34 4.56 -4.52
CA LEU A 226 -6.92 3.73 -3.39
C LEU A 226 -6.33 4.57 -2.26
N LEU A 227 -6.87 4.41 -1.06
CA LEU A 227 -6.27 4.90 0.18
C LEU A 227 -5.99 3.70 1.08
N VAL A 228 -4.72 3.42 1.36
CA VAL A 228 -4.31 2.23 2.10
C VAL A 228 -3.47 2.59 3.32
N VAL A 229 -3.78 1.97 4.44
CA VAL A 229 -2.91 1.90 5.62
C VAL A 229 -2.28 0.52 5.62
N SER A 230 -0.96 0.45 5.61
CA SER A 230 -0.22 -0.80 5.78
C SER A 230 1.16 -0.54 6.33
N HIS A 231 1.70 -1.53 7.03
CA HIS A 231 3.09 -1.58 7.49
C HIS A 231 3.96 -2.43 6.56
N ASP A 232 3.37 -3.08 5.57
CA ASP A 232 4.09 -3.88 4.59
C ASP A 232 4.67 -3.01 3.48
N ARG A 233 5.97 -2.73 3.58
CA ARG A 233 6.70 -1.90 2.62
C ARG A 233 6.63 -2.44 1.19
N TYR A 234 6.78 -3.76 1.01
CA TYR A 234 6.82 -4.36 -0.33
C TYR A 234 5.45 -4.30 -0.99
N PHE A 235 4.41 -4.51 -0.20
CA PHE A 235 3.05 -4.28 -0.64
C PHE A 235 2.83 -2.83 -1.06
N LEU A 236 3.23 -1.86 -0.23
CA LEU A 236 3.08 -0.44 -0.55
C LEU A 236 3.88 -0.03 -1.79
N ASP A 237 5.14 -0.47 -1.94
CA ASP A 237 5.96 -0.16 -3.13
C ASP A 237 5.36 -0.66 -4.45
N LYS A 238 4.57 -1.74 -4.42
CA LYS A 238 3.89 -2.27 -5.61
C LYS A 238 2.60 -1.54 -5.94
N ILE A 239 1.91 -1.04 -4.92
CA ILE A 239 0.51 -0.63 -5.05
C ILE A 239 0.34 0.89 -5.07
N VAL A 240 1.21 1.67 -4.40
CA VAL A 240 1.00 3.11 -4.21
C VAL A 240 1.97 3.97 -5.01
N GLU A 241 1.52 5.20 -5.33
CA GLU A 241 2.26 6.20 -6.08
C GLU A 241 2.60 7.43 -5.23
N ARG A 242 1.97 7.54 -4.06
CA ARG A 242 2.19 8.61 -3.09
C ARG A 242 2.04 8.09 -1.67
N VAL A 243 2.90 8.59 -0.78
CA VAL A 243 2.85 8.29 0.65
C VAL A 243 2.52 9.56 1.43
N VAL A 244 1.56 9.46 2.35
CA VAL A 244 1.20 10.52 3.29
C VAL A 244 1.57 10.07 4.70
N GLU A 245 2.53 10.74 5.30
CA GLU A 245 3.00 10.46 6.66
C GLU A 245 2.22 11.28 7.68
N VAL A 246 1.66 10.60 8.67
CA VAL A 246 1.09 11.24 9.87
C VAL A 246 2.22 11.44 10.87
N ARG A 247 2.65 12.70 11.04
CA ARG A 247 3.72 13.06 11.97
C ARG A 247 3.42 14.41 12.61
N ASP A 248 3.74 14.57 13.88
CA ASP A 248 3.55 15.81 14.63
C ASP A 248 2.11 16.37 14.50
N ARG A 249 1.09 15.47 14.49
CA ARG A 249 -0.33 15.79 14.29
C ARG A 249 -0.65 16.42 12.93
N ARG A 250 0.26 16.36 11.97
CA ARG A 250 0.15 16.88 10.61
C ARG A 250 0.29 15.78 9.58
N LEU A 251 -0.09 16.10 8.34
CA LEU A 251 0.07 15.23 7.19
C LEU A 251 1.20 15.75 6.31
N HIS A 252 2.18 14.89 6.03
CA HIS A 252 3.30 15.20 5.14
C HIS A 252 3.23 14.30 3.92
N SER A 253 3.15 14.90 2.73
CA SER A 253 2.99 14.17 1.46
C SER A 253 4.33 13.99 0.76
N TYR A 254 4.57 12.76 0.27
CA TYR A 254 5.77 12.38 -0.48
C TYR A 254 5.32 11.69 -1.78
N THR A 255 5.81 12.17 -2.91
CA THR A 255 5.55 11.55 -4.22
C THR A 255 6.45 10.34 -4.40
N GLY A 256 5.90 9.26 -4.95
CA GLY A 256 6.58 7.98 -5.14
C GLY A 256 6.09 6.89 -4.19
N GLY A 257 6.67 5.67 -4.30
CA GLY A 257 6.37 4.54 -3.43
C GLY A 257 6.99 4.66 -2.05
N PHE A 258 6.89 3.59 -1.27
CA PHE A 258 7.41 3.58 0.10
C PHE A 258 8.95 3.70 0.13
N THR A 259 9.65 3.16 -0.86
CA THR A 259 11.12 3.26 -0.96
C THR A 259 11.57 4.71 -1.14
N GLU A 260 10.93 5.49 -2.03
CA GLU A 260 11.21 6.91 -2.24
C GLU A 260 10.90 7.73 -0.98
N PHE A 261 9.77 7.46 -0.33
CA PHE A 261 9.42 8.05 0.97
C PHE A 261 10.51 7.79 2.02
N TRP A 262 10.92 6.53 2.16
CA TRP A 262 11.95 6.11 3.12
C TRP A 262 13.28 6.83 2.88
N GLU A 263 13.73 6.91 1.63
CA GLU A 263 14.94 7.64 1.26
C GLU A 263 14.83 9.15 1.53
N ALA A 264 13.69 9.78 1.18
CA ALA A 264 13.44 11.18 1.46
C ALA A 264 13.48 11.45 2.97
N ARG A 265 12.86 10.59 3.76
CA ARG A 265 12.84 10.66 5.22
C ARG A 265 14.26 10.56 5.82
N ARG A 266 15.08 9.63 5.32
CA ARG A 266 16.49 9.49 5.73
C ARG A 266 17.32 10.72 5.37
N ARG A 267 17.07 11.34 4.22
CA ARG A 267 17.77 12.58 3.82
C ARG A 267 17.43 13.73 4.76
N ILE A 268 16.14 13.90 5.10
CA ILE A 268 15.68 14.93 6.04
C ILE A 268 16.32 14.73 7.42
N SER A 269 16.32 13.51 7.96
CA SER A 269 16.91 13.22 9.27
C SER A 269 18.42 13.44 9.29
N ARG A 270 19.14 13.11 8.21
CA ARG A 270 20.58 13.40 8.06
C ARG A 270 20.86 14.91 7.97
N THR A 271 20.02 15.68 7.27
CA THR A 271 20.17 17.13 7.13
C THR A 271 19.84 17.82 8.44
N SER A 272 18.77 17.42 9.11
CA SER A 272 18.40 17.93 10.45
C SER A 272 19.46 17.56 11.50
N GLY A 273 20.03 16.35 11.43
CA GLY A 273 21.18 15.93 12.25
C GLY A 273 22.42 16.80 11.97
N ARG A 274 22.71 17.16 10.72
CA ARG A 274 23.86 18.04 10.39
C ARG A 274 23.64 19.50 10.84
N ILE A 275 22.43 20.03 10.75
CA ILE A 275 22.09 21.37 11.26
C ILE A 275 22.09 21.37 12.79
N ALA A 276 21.47 20.36 13.41
CA ALA A 276 21.53 20.18 14.86
C ALA A 276 22.94 19.89 15.36
N THR A 277 23.80 19.22 14.58
CA THR A 277 25.20 18.97 14.93
C THR A 277 26.03 20.25 14.85
N ARG A 278 25.79 21.16 13.89
CA ARG A 278 26.44 22.48 13.89
C ARG A 278 26.01 23.38 15.06
N ALA A 279 24.74 23.30 15.48
CA ALA A 279 24.26 24.01 16.68
C ALA A 279 24.70 23.30 17.98
N LYS A 280 24.69 21.93 18.01
CA LYS A 280 25.05 21.12 19.17
C LYS A 280 26.54 20.78 19.29
N VAL A 281 27.36 20.94 18.24
CA VAL A 281 28.83 20.86 18.37
C VAL A 281 29.39 21.99 19.23
N ARG A 282 28.69 23.13 19.32
CA ARG A 282 28.99 24.12 20.38
C ARG A 282 28.52 23.71 21.79
N GLU A 283 27.55 22.80 21.92
CA GLU A 283 26.96 22.38 23.18
C GLU A 283 27.33 20.93 23.59
N ARG A 284 27.78 20.08 22.66
CA ARG A 284 28.08 18.64 22.83
C ARG A 284 29.54 18.28 23.05
N ALA A 285 30.44 19.24 23.24
CA ALA A 285 31.73 18.95 23.93
C ALA A 285 31.52 18.35 25.35
N ALA A 286 30.26 18.19 25.81
CA ALA A 286 29.95 17.73 27.17
C ALA A 286 29.10 16.43 27.28
N ARG A 287 28.45 15.86 26.23
CA ARG A 287 27.65 14.63 26.43
C ARG A 287 27.56 13.78 25.15
N GLY A 288 28.30 12.66 25.14
CA GLY A 288 28.19 11.61 24.13
C GLY A 288 26.87 10.82 24.24
N ARG A 289 25.99 10.97 23.24
CA ARG A 289 24.90 10.01 22.96
C ARG A 289 24.69 9.94 21.45
N SER A 290 24.87 8.74 20.89
CA SER A 290 24.50 8.40 19.52
C SER A 290 22.99 8.49 19.36
N ALA A 291 22.50 9.11 18.27
CA ALA A 291 21.06 9.22 18.03
C ALA A 291 20.45 7.81 17.87
N PRO A 292 19.38 7.47 18.59
CA PRO A 292 18.75 6.14 18.55
C PRO A 292 18.33 5.70 17.15
N THR A 293 17.93 6.67 16.31
CA THR A 293 17.49 6.45 14.92
C THR A 293 18.57 5.91 13.99
N ALA A 294 19.84 6.31 14.16
CA ALA A 294 20.92 5.83 13.31
C ALA A 294 21.25 4.34 13.56
N VAL A 295 21.05 3.87 14.79
CA VAL A 295 21.22 2.45 15.14
C VAL A 295 20.10 1.62 14.54
N LEU A 296 18.85 2.08 14.65
CA LEU A 296 17.69 1.43 14.06
C LEU A 296 17.79 1.38 12.54
N GLU A 297 18.19 2.47 11.88
CA GLU A 297 18.42 2.49 10.42
C GLU A 297 19.45 1.47 9.96
N LYS A 298 20.52 1.27 10.74
CA LYS A 298 21.53 0.27 10.43
C LYS A 298 20.97 -1.15 10.56
N GLN A 299 20.24 -1.43 11.65
CA GLN A 299 19.61 -2.74 11.88
C GLN A 299 18.57 -3.07 10.82
N ILE A 300 17.73 -2.12 10.46
CA ILE A 300 16.75 -2.27 9.36
C ILE A 300 17.47 -2.62 8.06
N GLY A 301 18.52 -1.89 7.69
CA GLY A 301 19.27 -2.15 6.45
C GLY A 301 20.06 -3.47 6.44
N GLU A 302 20.39 -4.05 7.60
CA GLU A 302 20.98 -5.39 7.71
C GLU A 302 19.92 -6.46 7.48
N LEU A 303 18.78 -6.37 8.17
CA LEU A 303 17.69 -7.32 8.02
C LEU A 303 17.05 -7.29 6.62
N GLU A 304 17.01 -6.14 5.94
CA GLU A 304 16.56 -6.06 4.55
C GLU A 304 17.45 -6.85 3.59
N ARG A 305 18.76 -6.81 3.80
CA ARG A 305 19.70 -7.62 3.01
C ARG A 305 19.51 -9.11 3.26
N ASP A 306 19.28 -9.49 4.52
CA ASP A 306 19.03 -10.88 4.89
C ASP A 306 17.72 -11.38 4.26
N LYS A 307 16.68 -10.53 4.20
CA LYS A 307 15.41 -10.84 3.55
C LYS A 307 15.61 -11.14 2.05
N VAL A 308 16.31 -10.28 1.32
CA VAL A 308 16.61 -10.50 -0.10
C VAL A 308 17.37 -11.81 -0.32
N SER A 309 18.30 -12.13 0.57
CA SER A 309 19.06 -13.39 0.52
C SER A 309 18.15 -14.61 0.75
N LEU A 310 17.25 -14.54 1.72
CA LEU A 310 16.29 -15.62 2.03
C LEU A 310 15.30 -15.83 0.88
N GLU A 311 14.78 -14.75 0.28
CA GLU A 311 13.89 -14.80 -0.88
C GLU A 311 14.56 -15.51 -2.06
N GLY A 312 15.82 -15.18 -2.35
CA GLY A 312 16.59 -15.86 -3.39
C GLY A 312 16.83 -17.35 -3.12
N ARG A 313 17.07 -17.73 -1.86
CA ARG A 313 17.19 -19.13 -1.45
C ARG A 313 15.85 -19.88 -1.56
N MET A 314 14.76 -19.23 -1.19
CA MET A 314 13.41 -19.78 -1.30
C MET A 314 13.03 -20.04 -2.77
N GLU A 315 13.31 -19.08 -3.68
CA GLU A 315 13.10 -19.25 -5.12
C GLU A 315 13.90 -20.46 -5.67
N ASN A 316 15.13 -20.64 -5.22
CA ASN A 316 15.95 -21.80 -5.60
C ASN A 316 15.37 -23.11 -5.03
N ALA A 317 14.88 -23.14 -3.78
CA ALA A 317 14.25 -24.32 -3.20
C ALA A 317 12.98 -24.71 -3.98
N PHE A 318 12.17 -23.74 -4.42
CA PHE A 318 11.02 -23.98 -5.30
C PHE A 318 11.43 -24.54 -6.67
N ARG A 319 12.48 -23.99 -7.29
CA ARG A 319 13.00 -24.49 -8.58
C ARG A 319 13.43 -25.95 -8.49
N HIS A 320 14.05 -26.34 -7.40
CA HIS A 320 14.52 -27.71 -7.17
C HIS A 320 13.47 -28.63 -6.52
N ARG A 321 12.20 -28.19 -6.43
CA ARG A 321 11.08 -28.91 -5.82
C ARG A 321 11.35 -29.41 -4.38
N ASN A 322 12.24 -28.73 -3.66
CA ASN A 322 12.56 -29.07 -2.27
C ASN A 322 11.52 -28.44 -1.31
N ARG A 323 10.36 -29.08 -1.21
CA ARG A 323 9.24 -28.59 -0.39
C ARG A 323 9.58 -28.43 1.10
N ARG A 324 10.47 -29.25 1.64
CA ARG A 324 10.84 -29.19 3.07
C ARG A 324 11.67 -27.93 3.36
N GLU A 325 12.62 -27.63 2.49
CA GLU A 325 13.47 -26.46 2.59
C GLU A 325 12.68 -25.17 2.31
N ALA A 326 11.79 -25.17 1.32
CA ALA A 326 10.92 -24.04 1.01
C ALA A 326 10.01 -23.68 2.21
N ARG A 327 9.43 -24.65 2.91
CA ARG A 327 8.65 -24.41 4.14
C ARG A 327 9.49 -23.84 5.28
N ARG A 328 10.71 -24.33 5.46
CA ARG A 328 11.63 -23.80 6.48
C ARG A 328 12.00 -22.35 6.19
N LEU A 329 12.39 -22.05 4.94
CA LEU A 329 12.75 -20.69 4.52
C LEU A 329 11.56 -19.72 4.58
N ALA A 330 10.34 -20.21 4.31
CA ALA A 330 9.11 -19.40 4.47
C ALA A 330 8.90 -18.99 5.93
N ALA A 331 9.08 -19.90 6.89
CA ALA A 331 8.97 -19.58 8.32
C ALA A 331 10.09 -18.61 8.78
N GLU A 332 11.32 -18.78 8.28
CA GLU A 332 12.42 -17.85 8.55
C GLU A 332 12.12 -16.44 7.99
N LEU A 333 11.53 -16.38 6.80
CA LEU A 333 11.14 -15.12 6.15
C LEU A 333 10.04 -14.39 6.93
N GLU A 334 9.04 -15.13 7.41
CA GLU A 334 7.94 -14.58 8.22
C GLU A 334 8.45 -13.96 9.53
N GLN A 335 9.31 -14.69 10.26
CA GLN A 335 9.93 -14.16 11.48
C GLN A 335 10.78 -12.92 11.24
N LEU A 336 11.53 -12.89 10.13
CA LEU A 336 12.34 -11.75 9.75
C LEU A 336 11.48 -10.55 9.37
N GLN A 337 10.34 -10.78 8.70
CA GLN A 337 9.36 -9.76 8.35
C GLN A 337 8.76 -9.11 9.62
N GLU A 338 8.30 -9.93 10.58
CA GLU A 338 7.79 -9.42 11.85
C GLU A 338 8.81 -8.59 12.63
N ARG A 339 10.08 -8.97 12.54
CA ARG A 339 11.17 -8.22 13.17
C ARG A 339 11.43 -6.90 12.47
N LEU A 340 11.38 -6.88 11.14
CA LEU A 340 11.47 -5.66 10.35
C LEU A 340 10.33 -4.71 10.67
N ASP A 341 9.10 -5.20 10.72
CA ASP A 341 7.91 -4.40 11.01
C ASP A 341 8.01 -3.73 12.39
N ARG A 342 8.51 -4.47 13.41
CA ARG A 342 8.79 -3.90 14.74
C ARG A 342 9.82 -2.78 14.70
N LEU A 343 10.94 -2.99 14.01
CA LEU A 343 11.99 -1.98 13.89
C LEU A 343 11.55 -0.75 13.13
N TYR A 344 10.68 -0.91 12.12
CA TYR A 344 10.07 0.23 11.43
C TYR A 344 9.15 1.03 12.35
N GLN A 345 8.36 0.36 13.20
CA GLN A 345 7.54 1.04 14.21
C GLN A 345 8.40 1.80 15.22
N GLU A 346 9.46 1.17 15.73
CA GLU A 346 10.41 1.81 16.64
C GLU A 346 11.11 2.99 15.98
N TRP A 347 11.47 2.86 14.72
CA TRP A 347 12.09 3.95 13.96
C TRP A 347 11.13 5.12 13.73
N LEU A 348 9.88 4.85 13.37
CA LEU A 348 8.85 5.88 13.23
C LEU A 348 8.61 6.60 14.56
N ALA A 349 8.51 5.86 15.65
CA ALA A 349 8.34 6.41 16.99
C ALA A 349 9.57 7.20 17.49
N ALA A 350 10.79 6.75 17.17
CA ALA A 350 12.04 7.42 17.55
C ALA A 350 12.38 8.63 16.67
N SER A 351 11.65 8.79 15.56
CA SER A 351 11.81 9.93 14.63
C SER A 351 10.93 11.12 15.01
N GLU A 352 10.05 10.92 16.02
CA GLU A 352 9.31 11.98 16.71
C GLU A 352 10.23 12.70 17.73
#